data_4ae520bc7983b230299bdaad9387a89c
#
_entry.id   4ae520bc7983b230299bdaad9387a89c
#
_cell.length_a   1.000
_cell.length_b   1.000
_cell.length_c   1.000
_cell.angle_alpha   90.00
_cell.angle_beta   90.00
_cell.angle_gamma   90.00
#
_symmetry.space_group_name_H-M   'P 1'
#
loop_
_entity.id
_entity.type
_entity.pdbx_description
1 polymer ?
#
loop_
_entity_poly.entity_id
_entity_poly.type
_entity_poly.pdbx_seq_one_letter_code
_entity_poly.pdbx_strand_id
1 'polypeptide(L)'
;GVTFVQLREKNLDEESFYREAIEIKELCKKFHVPFIINDNVELAKKVDADGIHVGQNDMAAQDVRAIIGPDKILGVSTQTVEEALLAQKMGADYLGVGAVFPTGSKDDCWVLSHDLCREICSAVTIPVVAIGGINLGNISKLSGLGFSGISLISAIFGQDDIKSAVMKLKEEVSKIF
;
A
#
# COMPACT_ATOMS: atom_id res chain seq x y z
N GLY A 1 12.82 10.00 -1.47
CA GLY A 1 13.18 8.72 -0.88
C GLY A 1 12.10 7.67 -1.02
N VAL A 2 10.83 8.05 -1.14
CA VAL A 2 9.72 7.13 -1.42
C VAL A 2 9.80 6.62 -2.86
N THR A 3 9.36 5.38 -3.07
CA THR A 3 9.40 4.69 -4.37
C THR A 3 8.01 4.42 -4.94
N PHE A 4 6.96 4.68 -4.15
CA PHE A 4 5.56 4.44 -4.50
C PHE A 4 4.66 5.33 -3.64
N VAL A 5 3.65 5.97 -4.23
CA VAL A 5 2.72 6.86 -3.51
C VAL A 5 1.29 6.37 -3.69
N GLN A 6 0.58 6.22 -2.57
CA GLN A 6 -0.85 5.92 -2.54
C GLN A 6 -1.59 7.08 -1.88
N LEU A 7 -2.57 7.64 -2.59
CA LEU A 7 -3.49 8.63 -2.04
C LEU A 7 -4.75 7.94 -1.51
N ARG A 8 -5.00 8.11 -0.21
CA ARG A 8 -6.19 7.62 0.49
C ARG A 8 -6.90 8.77 1.17
N GLU A 9 -8.09 9.07 0.70
CA GLU A 9 -8.95 10.12 1.25
C GLU A 9 -10.34 9.53 1.54
N LYS A 10 -10.90 9.87 2.70
CA LYS A 10 -12.18 9.33 3.17
C LYS A 10 -13.23 10.41 3.46
N ASN A 11 -12.81 11.66 3.57
CA ASN A 11 -13.64 12.74 4.09
C ASN A 11 -13.85 13.90 3.12
N LEU A 12 -13.09 13.97 2.03
CA LEU A 12 -13.24 15.01 1.02
C LEU A 12 -14.46 14.74 0.11
N ASP A 13 -15.06 15.81 -0.38
CA ASP A 13 -15.98 15.74 -1.50
C ASP A 13 -15.24 15.33 -2.79
N GLU A 14 -16.00 14.88 -3.77
CA GLU A 14 -15.45 14.31 -5.02
C GLU A 14 -14.58 15.32 -5.79
N GLU A 15 -14.96 16.60 -5.83
CA GLU A 15 -14.22 17.63 -6.56
C GLU A 15 -12.89 17.95 -5.87
N SER A 16 -12.91 18.05 -4.54
CA SER A 16 -11.70 18.29 -3.75
C SER A 16 -10.74 17.11 -3.83
N PHE A 17 -11.25 15.88 -3.75
CA PHE A 17 -10.44 14.67 -3.93
C PHE A 17 -9.83 14.58 -5.33
N TYR A 18 -10.59 14.94 -6.36
CA TYR A 18 -10.07 14.99 -7.74
C TYR A 18 -8.93 16.00 -7.88
N ARG A 19 -9.07 17.21 -7.34
CA ARG A 19 -8.02 18.25 -7.40
C ARG A 19 -6.74 17.79 -6.68
N GLU A 20 -6.87 17.26 -5.49
CA GLU A 20 -5.75 16.71 -4.73
C GLU A 20 -5.04 15.57 -5.50
N ALA A 21 -5.81 14.66 -6.09
CA ALA A 21 -5.27 13.55 -6.87
C ALA A 21 -4.46 14.04 -8.08
N ILE A 22 -4.93 15.08 -8.79
CA ILE A 22 -4.20 15.68 -9.93
C ILE A 22 -2.88 16.32 -9.45
N GLU A 23 -2.91 17.09 -8.37
CA GLU A 23 -1.72 17.76 -7.83
C GLU A 23 -0.65 16.74 -7.41
N ILE A 24 -1.04 15.69 -6.69
CA ILE A 24 -0.12 14.64 -6.25
C ILE A 24 0.39 13.82 -7.44
N LYS A 25 -0.47 13.51 -8.41
CA LYS A 25 -0.06 12.81 -9.64
C LYS A 25 1.04 13.57 -10.39
N GLU A 26 0.85 14.89 -10.62
CA GLU A 26 1.85 15.71 -11.30
C GLU A 26 3.17 15.78 -10.51
N LEU A 27 3.10 15.82 -9.19
CA LEU A 27 4.28 15.76 -8.35
C LEU A 27 5.00 14.40 -8.48
N CYS A 28 4.26 13.30 -8.42
CA CYS A 28 4.81 11.95 -8.58
C CYS A 28 5.47 11.77 -9.95
N LYS A 29 4.83 12.26 -11.01
CA LYS A 29 5.37 12.25 -12.37
C LYS A 29 6.71 12.99 -12.48
N LYS A 30 6.82 14.16 -11.83
CA LYS A 30 8.06 14.95 -11.79
C LYS A 30 9.23 14.18 -11.17
N PHE A 31 8.95 13.30 -10.22
CA PHE A 31 9.95 12.48 -9.53
C PHE A 31 10.03 11.03 -10.01
N HIS A 32 9.30 10.68 -11.08
CA HIS A 32 9.22 9.32 -11.63
C HIS A 32 8.82 8.28 -10.59
N VAL A 33 7.84 8.60 -9.74
CA VAL A 33 7.30 7.72 -8.71
C VAL A 33 5.89 7.30 -9.12
N PRO A 34 5.57 6.01 -9.18
CA PRO A 34 4.20 5.54 -9.45
C PRO A 34 3.21 6.08 -8.42
N PHE A 35 2.04 6.49 -8.92
CA PHE A 35 0.95 7.07 -8.15
C PHE A 35 -0.31 6.23 -8.28
N ILE A 36 -0.89 5.82 -7.15
CA ILE A 36 -2.15 5.06 -7.13
C ILE A 36 -3.19 5.71 -6.23
N ILE A 37 -4.45 5.41 -6.51
CA ILE A 37 -5.61 5.80 -5.70
C ILE A 37 -6.03 4.62 -4.83
N ASN A 38 -6.50 4.90 -3.61
CA ASN A 38 -7.10 3.90 -2.75
C ASN A 38 -8.63 3.85 -2.93
N ASP A 39 -9.21 2.66 -3.09
CA ASP A 39 -10.63 2.29 -3.16
C ASP A 39 -11.42 2.88 -4.36
N ASN A 40 -11.20 4.13 -4.73
CA ASN A 40 -12.03 4.83 -5.73
C ASN A 40 -11.59 4.55 -7.17
N VAL A 41 -12.17 3.51 -7.77
CA VAL A 41 -11.85 3.03 -9.14
C VAL A 41 -12.17 4.10 -10.19
N GLU A 42 -13.30 4.79 -10.05
CA GLU A 42 -13.71 5.82 -11.01
C GLU A 42 -12.77 7.02 -10.99
N LEU A 43 -12.34 7.44 -9.80
CA LEU A 43 -11.34 8.50 -9.67
C LEU A 43 -10.00 8.06 -10.26
N ALA A 44 -9.54 6.85 -9.99
CA ALA A 44 -8.29 6.32 -10.54
C ALA A 44 -8.27 6.38 -12.08
N LYS A 45 -9.39 6.02 -12.73
CA LYS A 45 -9.57 6.15 -14.18
C LYS A 45 -9.61 7.61 -14.63
N LYS A 46 -10.41 8.45 -13.94
CA LYS A 46 -10.61 9.86 -14.31
C LYS A 46 -9.32 10.67 -14.26
N VAL A 47 -8.46 10.41 -13.28
CA VAL A 47 -7.15 11.05 -13.18
C VAL A 47 -6.04 10.31 -13.94
N ASP A 48 -6.37 9.16 -14.54
CA ASP A 48 -5.40 8.28 -15.19
C ASP A 48 -4.21 7.99 -14.26
N ALA A 49 -4.51 7.50 -13.04
CA ALA A 49 -3.50 7.05 -12.10
C ALA A 49 -2.72 5.84 -12.63
N ASP A 50 -1.53 5.59 -12.12
CA ASP A 50 -0.73 4.40 -12.48
C ASP A 50 -1.38 3.10 -12.00
N GLY A 51 -2.30 3.19 -11.02
CA GLY A 51 -3.03 2.05 -10.52
C GLY A 51 -4.02 2.38 -9.41
N ILE A 52 -4.47 1.33 -8.76
CA ILE A 52 -5.41 1.38 -7.64
C ILE A 52 -5.05 0.35 -6.57
N HIS A 53 -5.42 0.63 -5.33
CA HIS A 53 -5.38 -0.31 -4.22
C HIS A 53 -6.76 -0.48 -3.61
N VAL A 54 -7.22 -1.71 -3.42
CA VAL A 54 -8.53 -2.03 -2.83
C VAL A 54 -8.41 -2.95 -1.62
N GLY A 55 -9.35 -2.83 -0.70
CA GLY A 55 -9.50 -3.74 0.45
C GLY A 55 -10.54 -4.83 0.19
N GLN A 56 -10.74 -5.72 1.19
CA GLN A 56 -11.65 -6.85 1.09
C GLN A 56 -13.14 -6.46 1.04
N ASN A 57 -13.49 -5.27 1.54
CA ASN A 57 -14.86 -4.75 1.56
C ASN A 57 -15.16 -3.81 0.37
N ASP A 58 -14.18 -3.57 -0.49
CA ASP A 58 -14.30 -2.73 -1.66
C ASP A 58 -14.72 -3.55 -2.90
N MET A 59 -14.61 -2.97 -4.09
CA MET A 59 -14.87 -3.69 -5.34
C MET A 59 -13.92 -4.90 -5.47
N ALA A 60 -14.45 -6.04 -5.86
CA ALA A 60 -13.65 -7.26 -6.01
C ALA A 60 -12.49 -7.06 -7.01
N ALA A 61 -11.31 -7.57 -6.68
CA ALA A 61 -10.09 -7.40 -7.49
C ALA A 61 -10.26 -7.79 -8.97
N GLN A 62 -11.05 -8.84 -9.26
CA GLN A 62 -11.37 -9.27 -10.62
C GLN A 62 -12.15 -8.20 -11.39
N ASP A 63 -13.12 -7.55 -10.76
CA ASP A 63 -13.93 -6.50 -11.39
C ASP A 63 -13.10 -5.23 -11.58
N VAL A 64 -12.28 -4.88 -10.58
CA VAL A 64 -11.32 -3.77 -10.70
C VAL A 64 -10.38 -4.01 -11.88
N ARG A 65 -9.78 -5.20 -11.99
CA ARG A 65 -8.89 -5.56 -13.10
C ARG A 65 -9.57 -5.44 -14.47
N ALA A 66 -10.83 -5.87 -14.57
CA ALA A 66 -11.62 -5.72 -15.80
C ALA A 66 -11.84 -4.24 -16.19
N ILE A 67 -11.96 -3.36 -15.20
CA ILE A 67 -12.19 -1.92 -15.40
C ILE A 67 -10.91 -1.16 -15.77
N ILE A 68 -9.79 -1.42 -15.05
CA ILE A 68 -8.55 -0.68 -15.22
C ILE A 68 -7.65 -1.22 -16.34
N GLY A 69 -7.90 -2.44 -16.80
CA GLY A 69 -7.11 -3.12 -17.83
C GLY A 69 -5.82 -3.76 -17.28
N PRO A 70 -5.03 -4.42 -18.15
CA PRO A 70 -3.86 -5.19 -17.74
C PRO A 70 -2.64 -4.35 -17.38
N ASP A 71 -2.56 -3.11 -17.86
CA ASP A 71 -1.35 -2.28 -17.76
C ASP A 71 -1.28 -1.42 -16.49
N LYS A 72 -2.39 -1.30 -15.75
CA LYS A 72 -2.46 -0.54 -14.50
C LYS A 72 -2.14 -1.43 -13.30
N ILE A 73 -1.49 -0.84 -12.30
CA ILE A 73 -1.12 -1.54 -11.06
C ILE A 73 -2.37 -1.79 -10.22
N LEU A 74 -2.60 -3.03 -9.81
CA LEU A 74 -3.64 -3.42 -8.87
C LEU A 74 -3.02 -3.95 -7.56
N GLY A 75 -3.21 -3.21 -6.47
CA GLY A 75 -2.88 -3.66 -5.13
C GLY A 75 -4.12 -4.16 -4.39
N VAL A 76 -3.95 -5.16 -3.55
CA VAL A 76 -5.04 -5.70 -2.71
C VAL A 76 -4.57 -5.88 -1.27
N SER A 77 -5.35 -5.36 -0.32
CA SER A 77 -5.13 -5.63 1.12
C SER A 77 -5.57 -7.04 1.46
N THR A 78 -4.73 -7.80 2.18
CA THR A 78 -5.04 -9.18 2.61
C THR A 78 -4.56 -9.44 4.03
N GLN A 79 -5.26 -10.33 4.75
CA GLN A 79 -4.97 -10.69 6.14
C GLN A 79 -4.87 -12.20 6.36
N THR A 80 -5.24 -13.00 5.36
CA THR A 80 -5.14 -14.47 5.40
C THR A 80 -4.44 -15.01 4.16
N VAL A 81 -3.99 -16.26 4.22
CA VAL A 81 -3.40 -16.96 3.07
C VAL A 81 -4.41 -17.13 1.95
N GLU A 82 -5.65 -17.44 2.30
CA GLU A 82 -6.75 -17.63 1.33
C GLU A 82 -7.04 -16.34 0.55
N GLU A 83 -7.12 -15.20 1.26
CA GLU A 83 -7.30 -13.89 0.62
C GLU A 83 -6.13 -13.56 -0.30
N ALA A 84 -4.90 -13.84 0.11
CA ALA A 84 -3.70 -13.58 -0.68
C ALA A 84 -3.67 -14.40 -1.98
N LEU A 85 -3.94 -15.70 -1.89
CA LEU A 85 -4.04 -16.58 -3.06
C LEU A 85 -5.17 -16.16 -4.00
N LEU A 86 -6.32 -15.79 -3.45
CA LEU A 86 -7.45 -15.33 -4.23
C LEU A 86 -7.13 -14.00 -4.95
N ALA A 87 -6.55 -13.02 -4.25
CA ALA A 87 -6.16 -11.75 -4.83
C ALA A 87 -5.15 -11.93 -5.97
N GLN A 88 -4.13 -12.77 -5.79
CA GLN A 88 -3.18 -13.10 -6.86
C GLN A 88 -3.89 -13.74 -8.06
N LYS A 89 -4.78 -14.70 -7.83
CA LYS A 89 -5.57 -15.35 -8.90
C LYS A 89 -6.47 -14.36 -9.65
N MET A 90 -6.97 -13.32 -8.96
CA MET A 90 -7.81 -12.28 -9.54
C MET A 90 -7.01 -11.17 -10.23
N GLY A 91 -5.69 -11.29 -10.35
CA GLY A 91 -4.83 -10.39 -11.11
C GLY A 91 -4.27 -9.22 -10.30
N ALA A 92 -4.13 -9.35 -8.98
CA ALA A 92 -3.36 -8.39 -8.18
C ALA A 92 -1.89 -8.44 -8.58
N ASP A 93 -1.26 -7.26 -8.67
CA ASP A 93 0.17 -7.11 -8.96
C ASP A 93 1.01 -7.11 -7.67
N TYR A 94 0.41 -6.70 -6.55
CA TYR A 94 1.03 -6.76 -5.23
C TYR A 94 -0.01 -6.86 -4.13
N LEU A 95 0.41 -7.28 -2.95
CA LEU A 95 -0.43 -7.35 -1.76
C LEU A 95 0.03 -6.36 -0.69
N GLY A 96 -0.93 -5.76 0.03
CA GLY A 96 -0.70 -5.06 1.28
C GLY A 96 -1.12 -5.96 2.44
N VAL A 97 -0.17 -6.36 3.28
CA VAL A 97 -0.42 -7.27 4.41
C VAL A 97 -0.22 -6.57 5.74
N GLY A 98 -1.23 -6.59 6.57
CA GLY A 98 -1.21 -5.95 7.90
C GLY A 98 -2.58 -5.91 8.57
N ALA A 99 -2.64 -5.30 9.80
CA ALA A 99 -1.53 -4.56 10.43
C ALA A 99 -0.44 -5.50 11.00
N VAL A 100 0.82 -5.19 10.73
CA VAL A 100 1.96 -5.98 11.28
C VAL A 100 2.37 -5.55 12.69
N PHE A 101 1.97 -4.34 13.12
CA PHE A 101 2.11 -3.82 14.49
C PHE A 101 0.86 -3.03 14.87
N PRO A 102 0.59 -2.79 16.18
CA PRO A 102 -0.51 -1.97 16.62
C PRO A 102 -0.49 -0.58 15.98
N THR A 103 -1.65 -0.11 15.50
CA THR A 103 -1.78 1.16 14.79
C THR A 103 -3.13 1.81 15.08
N GLY A 104 -3.17 3.13 15.10
CA GLY A 104 -4.39 3.93 15.16
C GLY A 104 -4.83 4.52 13.81
N SER A 105 -4.18 4.14 12.70
CA SER A 105 -4.49 4.71 11.38
C SER A 105 -5.72 4.10 10.70
N LYS A 106 -6.24 2.98 11.23
CA LYS A 106 -7.47 2.31 10.77
C LYS A 106 -8.10 1.61 11.97
N ASP A 107 -9.39 1.89 12.21
CA ASP A 107 -10.08 1.48 13.44
C ASP A 107 -10.29 -0.05 13.59
N ASP A 108 -10.37 -0.81 12.49
CA ASP A 108 -10.69 -2.24 12.47
C ASP A 108 -9.47 -3.13 12.09
N CYS A 109 -8.29 -2.81 12.59
CA CYS A 109 -7.10 -3.58 12.26
C CYS A 109 -6.67 -4.54 13.38
N TRP A 110 -6.73 -5.84 13.12
CA TRP A 110 -6.04 -6.82 13.97
C TRP A 110 -4.54 -6.84 13.63
N VAL A 111 -3.75 -7.08 14.65
CA VAL A 111 -2.31 -7.28 14.44
C VAL A 111 -2.07 -8.73 14.06
N LEU A 112 -1.48 -8.94 12.89
CA LEU A 112 -1.12 -10.27 12.41
C LEU A 112 0.13 -10.79 13.13
N SER A 113 0.17 -12.08 13.39
CA SER A 113 1.39 -12.72 13.89
C SER A 113 2.48 -12.74 12.80
N HIS A 114 3.74 -12.71 13.21
CA HIS A 114 4.86 -12.83 12.25
C HIS A 114 4.85 -14.16 11.50
N ASP A 115 4.35 -15.23 12.12
CA ASP A 115 4.25 -16.53 11.47
C ASP A 115 3.20 -16.49 10.33
N LEU A 116 2.03 -15.89 10.59
CA LEU A 116 1.02 -15.68 9.56
C LEU A 116 1.52 -14.78 8.42
N CYS A 117 2.26 -13.70 8.75
CA CYS A 117 2.89 -12.87 7.72
C CYS A 117 3.84 -13.69 6.83
N ARG A 118 4.65 -14.57 7.43
CA ARG A 118 5.58 -15.46 6.69
C ARG A 118 4.81 -16.46 5.83
N GLU A 119 3.73 -17.04 6.35
CA GLU A 119 2.87 -17.95 5.59
C GLU A 119 2.25 -17.26 4.36
N ILE A 120 1.70 -16.06 4.54
CA ILE A 120 1.15 -15.25 3.44
C ILE A 120 2.22 -14.96 2.38
N CYS A 121 3.39 -14.45 2.81
CA CYS A 121 4.48 -14.13 1.88
C CYS A 121 4.99 -15.36 1.12
N SER A 122 4.97 -16.53 1.75
CA SER A 122 5.43 -17.79 1.13
C SER A 122 4.39 -18.40 0.20
N ALA A 123 3.12 -18.07 0.36
CA ALA A 123 2.01 -18.65 -0.42
C ALA A 123 1.86 -18.03 -1.81
N VAL A 124 2.36 -16.81 -2.02
CA VAL A 124 2.19 -16.06 -3.28
C VAL A 124 3.52 -15.81 -3.96
N THR A 125 3.46 -15.48 -5.26
CA THR A 125 4.64 -15.16 -6.08
C THR A 125 4.74 -13.67 -6.40
N ILE A 126 3.69 -12.91 -6.16
CA ILE A 126 3.67 -11.45 -6.33
C ILE A 126 4.26 -10.75 -5.10
N PRO A 127 4.79 -9.51 -5.25
CA PRO A 127 5.34 -8.75 -4.14
C PRO A 127 4.35 -8.54 -3.00
N VAL A 128 4.83 -8.63 -1.75
CA VAL A 128 4.04 -8.38 -0.54
C VAL A 128 4.64 -7.23 0.24
N VAL A 129 3.83 -6.22 0.54
CA VAL A 129 4.20 -5.00 1.26
C VAL A 129 3.63 -5.05 2.67
N ALA A 130 4.47 -4.90 3.68
CA ALA A 130 4.02 -4.80 5.07
C ALA A 130 3.40 -3.42 5.36
N ILE A 131 2.27 -3.39 6.07
CA ILE A 131 1.60 -2.16 6.49
C ILE A 131 1.11 -2.25 7.93
N GLY A 132 0.99 -1.10 8.59
CA GLY A 132 0.39 -0.94 9.91
C GLY A 132 1.41 -0.88 11.05
N GLY A 133 1.46 0.27 11.73
CA GLY A 133 2.25 0.51 12.94
C GLY A 133 3.77 0.48 12.78
N ILE A 134 4.29 0.43 11.56
CA ILE A 134 5.73 0.34 11.28
C ILE A 134 6.39 1.69 11.54
N ASN A 135 7.54 1.67 12.22
CA ASN A 135 8.39 2.82 12.52
C ASN A 135 9.85 2.40 12.71
N LEU A 136 10.75 3.35 12.93
CA LEU A 136 12.18 3.09 13.11
C LEU A 136 12.51 2.13 14.28
N GLY A 137 11.65 2.10 15.32
CA GLY A 137 11.88 1.24 16.49
C GLY A 137 11.49 -0.23 16.30
N ASN A 138 10.73 -0.56 15.24
CA ASN A 138 10.22 -1.92 15.04
C ASN A 138 10.46 -2.51 13.65
N ILE A 139 10.87 -1.69 12.68
CA ILE A 139 11.07 -2.09 11.28
C ILE A 139 12.01 -3.29 11.11
N SER A 140 13.05 -3.39 11.93
CA SER A 140 14.02 -4.51 11.90
C SER A 140 13.38 -5.88 12.18
N LYS A 141 12.23 -5.91 12.88
CA LYS A 141 11.47 -7.14 13.16
C LYS A 141 10.81 -7.76 11.92
N LEU A 142 10.77 -7.02 10.80
CA LEU A 142 10.23 -7.51 9.52
C LEU A 142 11.25 -8.30 8.70
N SER A 143 12.51 -8.29 9.12
CA SER A 143 13.58 -9.04 8.44
C SER A 143 13.29 -10.54 8.42
N GLY A 144 13.43 -11.16 7.24
CA GLY A 144 13.24 -12.60 7.05
C GLY A 144 11.78 -13.07 7.06
N LEU A 145 10.80 -12.15 7.05
CA LEU A 145 9.37 -12.52 6.93
C LEU A 145 8.89 -12.69 5.48
N GLY A 146 9.71 -12.33 4.48
CA GLY A 146 9.39 -12.49 3.07
C GLY A 146 8.73 -11.27 2.42
N PHE A 147 8.63 -10.16 3.14
CA PHE A 147 8.14 -8.91 2.55
C PHE A 147 9.10 -8.34 1.50
N SER A 148 8.57 -7.67 0.49
CA SER A 148 9.32 -6.98 -0.57
C SER A 148 9.44 -5.47 -0.31
N GLY A 149 8.78 -4.94 0.72
CA GLY A 149 8.77 -3.52 1.07
C GLY A 149 7.81 -3.20 2.20
N ILE A 150 7.71 -1.91 2.51
CA ILE A 150 6.82 -1.40 3.58
C ILE A 150 5.97 -0.23 3.11
N SER A 151 4.79 -0.08 3.70
CA SER A 151 3.91 1.08 3.56
C SER A 151 3.81 1.83 4.89
N LEU A 152 3.98 3.15 4.84
CA LEU A 152 4.11 4.01 6.00
C LEU A 152 3.18 5.22 5.89
N ILE A 153 2.58 5.64 7.01
CA ILE A 153 1.79 6.87 7.12
C ILE A 153 2.35 7.73 8.25
N SER A 154 2.01 7.43 9.50
CA SER A 154 2.35 8.25 10.67
C SER A 154 3.86 8.33 10.95
N ALA A 155 4.62 7.29 10.60
CA ALA A 155 6.08 7.31 10.73
C ALA A 155 6.75 8.34 9.81
N ILE A 156 6.05 8.81 8.78
CA ILE A 156 6.49 9.88 7.87
C ILE A 156 5.78 11.18 8.20
N PHE A 157 4.44 11.21 8.08
CA PHE A 157 3.65 12.44 8.17
C PHE A 157 3.45 12.95 9.60
N GLY A 158 3.69 12.12 10.62
CA GLY A 158 3.69 12.50 12.03
C GLY A 158 5.02 13.09 12.53
N GLN A 159 5.99 13.37 11.63
CA GLN A 159 7.31 13.90 11.98
C GLN A 159 7.45 15.37 11.56
N ASP A 160 8.14 16.16 12.37
CA ASP A 160 8.41 17.58 12.06
C ASP A 160 9.27 17.75 10.79
N ASP A 161 10.23 16.86 10.57
CA ASP A 161 11.06 16.80 9.36
C ASP A 161 10.78 15.51 8.58
N ILE A 162 9.79 15.60 7.67
CA ILE A 162 9.36 14.53 6.80
C ILE A 162 10.51 13.98 5.94
N LYS A 163 11.35 14.87 5.40
CA LYS A 163 12.47 14.47 4.53
C LYS A 163 13.51 13.64 5.29
N SER A 164 13.90 14.08 6.47
CA SER A 164 14.83 13.33 7.34
C SER A 164 14.25 11.99 7.79
N ALA A 165 12.96 11.96 8.12
CA ALA A 165 12.26 10.73 8.50
C ALA A 165 12.29 9.69 7.37
N VAL A 166 11.94 10.10 6.14
CA VAL A 166 11.97 9.22 4.97
C VAL A 166 13.39 8.72 4.68
N MET A 167 14.40 9.57 4.79
CA MET A 167 15.80 9.15 4.56
C MET A 167 16.26 8.09 5.55
N LYS A 168 15.98 8.26 6.84
CA LYS A 168 16.30 7.28 7.89
C LYS A 168 15.55 5.97 7.69
N LEU A 169 14.25 6.04 7.39
CA LEU A 169 13.46 4.85 7.11
C LEU A 169 13.96 4.10 5.88
N LYS A 170 14.33 4.80 4.81
CA LYS A 170 14.90 4.19 3.61
C LYS A 170 16.22 3.48 3.89
N GLU A 171 17.08 4.05 4.71
CA GLU A 171 18.34 3.42 5.14
C GLU A 171 18.06 2.11 5.88
N GLU A 172 17.11 2.09 6.82
CA GLU A 172 16.75 0.87 7.54
C GLU A 172 16.10 -0.18 6.62
N VAL A 173 15.20 0.25 5.71
CA VAL A 173 14.59 -0.64 4.70
C VAL A 173 15.64 -1.35 3.87
N SER A 174 16.68 -0.65 3.40
CA SER A 174 17.74 -1.22 2.56
C SER A 174 18.64 -2.24 3.27
N LYS A 175 18.54 -2.36 4.62
CA LYS A 175 19.24 -3.38 5.39
C LYS A 175 18.42 -4.66 5.56
N ILE A 176 17.13 -4.61 5.22
CA ILE A 176 16.15 -5.67 5.52
C ILE A 176 15.69 -6.39 4.23
N PHE A 177 15.54 -5.64 3.12
CA PHE A 177 14.98 -6.10 1.85
C PHE A 177 15.96 -6.02 0.68
#